data_836a1d7d1de3ff8c85c7cda08efbe8b3
#
_entry.id   836a1d7d1de3ff8c85c7cda08efbe8b3
#
_cell.length_a   1.000
_cell.length_b   1.000
_cell.length_c   1.000
_cell.angle_alpha   90.00
_cell.angle_beta   90.00
_cell.angle_gamma   90.00
#
_symmetry.space_group_name_H-M   'P 1'
#
loop_
_entity.id
_entity.type
_entity.pdbx_description
1 polymer ?
#
loop_
_entity_poly.entity_id
_entity_poly.type
_entity_poly.pdbx_seq_one_letter_code
_entity_poly.pdbx_strand_id
1 'polypeptide(L)'
;QIALLNQFASFTEFESAQLRIAAVALASGSPADIKNSLKIIKFLEIKEPTITSYHEYQSVFLTQKDEIRSRLATQKVIKKNEMIFDILNLEAKRVQKLQQRMKSLDLAIRTEALIKLSYSVLSSYEKTKNINASIDYDDLIFATYELLQQVGIASWVLFKLDGGIDHLLIDEAQDTNPE
;
A
#
# COMPACT_ATOMS: atom_id res chain seq x y z
N GLN A 1 -3.10 -12.00 -5.17
CA GLN A 1 -1.97 -11.67 -6.04
C GLN A 1 -1.94 -12.54 -7.28
N ILE A 2 -2.03 -13.86 -7.17
CA ILE A 2 -2.01 -14.80 -8.32
C ILE A 2 -3.13 -14.50 -9.32
N ALA A 3 -4.35 -14.20 -8.88
CA ALA A 3 -5.46 -13.85 -9.77
C ALA A 3 -5.17 -12.57 -10.58
N LEU A 4 -4.54 -11.57 -9.96
CA LEU A 4 -4.10 -10.35 -10.66
C LEU A 4 -2.99 -10.65 -11.68
N LEU A 5 -2.06 -11.54 -11.36
CA LEU A 5 -1.01 -11.96 -12.28
C LEU A 5 -1.58 -12.70 -13.49
N ASN A 6 -2.53 -13.61 -13.26
CA ASN A 6 -3.18 -14.34 -14.35
C ASN A 6 -3.96 -13.40 -15.28
N GLN A 7 -4.68 -12.43 -14.69
CA GLN A 7 -5.37 -11.40 -15.47
C GLN A 7 -4.38 -10.52 -16.27
N PHE A 8 -3.24 -10.19 -15.68
CA PHE A 8 -2.20 -9.41 -16.36
C PHE A 8 -1.54 -10.18 -17.49
N ALA A 9 -1.27 -11.47 -17.30
CA ALA A 9 -0.61 -12.32 -18.27
C ALA A 9 -1.55 -12.81 -19.41
N SER A 10 -2.85 -12.56 -19.31
CA SER A 10 -3.79 -12.78 -20.41
C SER A 10 -3.63 -11.68 -21.46
N PHE A 11 -2.56 -11.79 -22.26
CA PHE A 11 -2.34 -10.92 -23.42
C PHE A 11 -3.30 -11.27 -24.55
N THR A 12 -3.80 -10.26 -25.26
CA THR A 12 -4.43 -10.49 -26.55
C THR A 12 -3.37 -10.99 -27.55
N GLU A 13 -3.80 -11.65 -28.61
CA GLU A 13 -2.89 -12.09 -29.69
C GLU A 13 -2.08 -10.90 -30.26
N PHE A 14 -2.73 -9.75 -30.40
CA PHE A 14 -2.10 -8.54 -30.90
C PHE A 14 -1.03 -8.00 -29.94
N GLU A 15 -1.30 -7.91 -28.64
CA GLU A 15 -0.35 -7.45 -27.61
C GLU A 15 0.85 -8.40 -27.55
N SER A 16 0.63 -9.71 -27.54
CA SER A 16 1.70 -10.69 -27.50
C SER A 16 2.56 -10.63 -28.78
N ALA A 17 1.96 -10.42 -29.94
CA ALA A 17 2.68 -10.24 -31.19
C ALA A 17 3.56 -8.97 -31.18
N GLN A 18 3.02 -7.85 -30.70
CA GLN A 18 3.79 -6.61 -30.58
C GLN A 18 4.99 -6.77 -29.63
N LEU A 19 4.78 -7.41 -28.48
CA LEU A 19 5.88 -7.65 -27.52
C LEU A 19 6.93 -8.62 -28.07
N ARG A 20 6.54 -9.62 -28.85
CA ARG A 20 7.48 -10.50 -29.58
C ARG A 20 8.30 -9.72 -30.60
N ILE A 21 7.69 -8.83 -31.37
CA ILE A 21 8.41 -7.95 -32.31
C ILE A 21 9.41 -7.08 -31.56
N ALA A 22 9.03 -6.48 -30.43
CA ALA A 22 9.91 -5.68 -29.60
C ALA A 22 11.06 -6.52 -29.02
N ALA A 23 10.79 -7.74 -28.56
CA ALA A 23 11.81 -8.66 -28.06
C ALA A 23 12.82 -9.06 -29.14
N VAL A 24 12.36 -9.37 -30.36
CA VAL A 24 13.24 -9.67 -31.51
C VAL A 24 14.12 -8.48 -31.86
N ALA A 25 13.58 -7.28 -31.84
CA ALA A 25 14.36 -6.05 -32.07
C ALA A 25 15.44 -5.85 -30.97
N LEU A 26 15.10 -6.06 -29.70
CA LEU A 26 16.06 -6.01 -28.59
C LEU A 26 17.17 -7.05 -28.74
N ALA A 27 16.92 -8.22 -29.28
CA ALA A 27 17.92 -9.26 -29.51
C ALA A 27 19.04 -8.82 -30.48
N SER A 28 18.81 -7.79 -31.29
CA SER A 28 19.82 -7.19 -32.19
C SER A 28 20.64 -6.06 -31.54
N GLY A 29 20.38 -5.76 -30.27
CA GLY A 29 20.95 -4.64 -29.51
C GLY A 29 22.20 -4.99 -28.71
N SER A 30 22.34 -4.33 -27.56
CA SER A 30 23.43 -4.56 -26.60
C SER A 30 23.23 -5.87 -25.83
N PRO A 31 24.25 -6.37 -25.10
CA PRO A 31 24.08 -7.52 -24.20
C PRO A 31 22.95 -7.36 -23.18
N ALA A 32 22.71 -6.12 -22.73
CA ALA A 32 21.59 -5.80 -21.84
C ALA A 32 20.24 -5.93 -22.56
N ASP A 33 20.14 -5.46 -23.81
CA ASP A 33 18.93 -5.58 -24.62
C ASP A 33 18.63 -7.07 -24.91
N ILE A 34 19.65 -7.86 -25.22
CA ILE A 34 19.51 -9.32 -25.44
C ILE A 34 18.96 -10.00 -24.17
N LYS A 35 19.52 -9.67 -23.00
CA LYS A 35 19.04 -10.21 -21.73
C LYS A 35 17.56 -9.84 -21.48
N ASN A 36 17.18 -8.61 -21.78
CA ASN A 36 15.81 -8.14 -21.66
C ASN A 36 14.87 -8.83 -22.66
N SER A 37 15.30 -9.02 -23.89
CA SER A 37 14.58 -9.81 -24.90
C SER A 37 14.24 -11.21 -24.39
N LEU A 38 15.21 -11.93 -23.83
CA LEU A 38 15.01 -13.28 -23.29
C LEU A 38 13.99 -13.31 -22.16
N LYS A 39 14.03 -12.30 -21.26
CA LYS A 39 13.04 -12.21 -20.17
C LYS A 39 11.62 -11.97 -20.68
N ILE A 40 11.46 -11.13 -21.70
CA ILE A 40 10.15 -10.87 -22.33
C ILE A 40 9.61 -12.15 -22.98
N ILE A 41 10.43 -12.82 -23.81
CA ILE A 41 10.01 -14.05 -24.49
C ILE A 41 9.66 -15.12 -23.47
N LYS A 42 10.51 -15.36 -22.46
CA LYS A 42 10.27 -16.32 -21.40
C LYS A 42 8.92 -16.09 -20.72
N PHE A 43 8.58 -14.82 -20.39
CA PHE A 43 7.32 -14.50 -19.74
C PHE A 43 6.10 -14.73 -20.63
N LEU A 44 6.21 -14.42 -21.92
CA LEU A 44 5.13 -14.64 -22.91
C LEU A 44 4.84 -16.13 -23.18
N GLU A 45 5.75 -17.02 -22.85
CA GLU A 45 5.61 -18.48 -23.03
C GLU A 45 5.06 -19.18 -21.79
N ILE A 46 5.02 -18.50 -20.64
CA ILE A 46 4.52 -19.04 -19.40
C ILE A 46 2.99 -19.06 -19.41
N LYS A 47 2.40 -20.25 -19.26
CA LYS A 47 0.93 -20.40 -19.16
C LYS A 47 0.40 -19.97 -17.80
N GLU A 48 1.15 -20.27 -16.73
CA GLU A 48 0.80 -19.91 -15.35
C GLU A 48 1.92 -19.09 -14.72
N PRO A 49 1.80 -17.76 -14.74
CA PRO A 49 2.83 -16.87 -14.23
C PRO A 49 2.92 -16.97 -12.69
N THR A 50 4.14 -17.07 -12.21
CA THR A 50 4.47 -17.01 -10.79
C THR A 50 4.96 -15.60 -10.41
N ILE A 51 4.95 -15.30 -9.11
CA ILE A 51 5.52 -14.02 -8.60
C ILE A 51 6.99 -13.87 -9.04
N THR A 52 7.76 -14.95 -9.01
CA THR A 52 9.17 -14.94 -9.44
C THR A 52 9.32 -14.62 -10.92
N SER A 53 8.52 -15.28 -11.80
CA SER A 53 8.56 -15.00 -13.23
C SER A 53 8.13 -13.57 -13.56
N TYR A 54 7.15 -13.06 -12.80
CA TYR A 54 6.72 -11.67 -12.93
C TYR A 54 7.84 -10.69 -12.51
N HIS A 55 8.55 -10.93 -11.41
CA HIS A 55 9.66 -10.07 -11.00
C HIS A 55 10.80 -10.04 -12.02
N GLU A 56 11.11 -11.17 -12.66
CA GLU A 56 12.05 -11.20 -13.76
C GLU A 56 11.59 -10.32 -14.93
N TYR A 57 10.32 -10.42 -15.30
CA TYR A 57 9.70 -9.62 -16.36
C TYR A 57 9.63 -8.15 -16.00
N GLN A 58 9.15 -7.80 -14.80
CA GLN A 58 9.09 -6.44 -14.27
C GLN A 58 10.44 -5.74 -14.32
N SER A 59 11.52 -6.45 -14.01
CA SER A 59 12.87 -5.91 -13.98
C SER A 59 13.37 -5.36 -15.33
N VAL A 60 12.70 -5.70 -16.44
CA VAL A 60 12.97 -5.13 -17.76
C VAL A 60 12.51 -3.68 -17.83
N PHE A 61 11.36 -3.37 -17.23
CA PHE A 61 10.64 -2.12 -17.39
C PHE A 61 10.79 -1.16 -16.22
N LEU A 62 10.91 -1.68 -14.99
CA LEU A 62 10.92 -0.87 -13.78
C LEU A 62 12.28 -0.91 -13.07
N THR A 63 12.53 0.17 -12.32
CA THR A 63 13.63 0.26 -11.36
C THR A 63 13.26 -0.45 -10.05
N GLN A 64 14.19 -0.54 -9.09
CA GLN A 64 13.89 -1.03 -7.73
C GLN A 64 12.89 -0.15 -6.96
N LYS A 65 12.71 1.11 -7.39
CA LYS A 65 11.72 2.04 -6.82
C LYS A 65 10.36 2.00 -7.54
N ASP A 66 10.15 1.01 -8.45
CA ASP A 66 8.97 0.88 -9.29
C ASP A 66 8.71 2.07 -10.24
N GLU A 67 9.74 2.82 -10.55
CA GLU A 67 9.72 3.84 -11.58
C GLU A 67 10.05 3.23 -12.94
N ILE A 68 9.43 3.73 -14.01
CA ILE A 68 9.75 3.30 -15.37
C ILE A 68 11.22 3.64 -15.66
N ARG A 69 11.97 2.68 -16.17
CA ARG A 69 13.37 2.89 -16.54
C ARG A 69 13.47 3.97 -17.63
N SER A 70 14.35 4.93 -17.43
CA SER A 70 14.62 5.99 -18.42
C SER A 70 15.11 5.44 -19.76
N ARG A 71 15.68 4.23 -19.76
CA ARG A 71 16.20 3.58 -20.94
C ARG A 71 15.70 2.14 -21.04
N LEU A 72 14.69 1.92 -21.88
CA LEU A 72 14.09 0.59 -22.13
C LEU A 72 14.81 -0.18 -23.24
N ALA A 73 15.48 0.52 -24.17
CA ALA A 73 16.29 -0.05 -25.24
C ALA A 73 17.47 0.87 -25.58
N THR A 74 18.49 0.36 -26.24
CA THR A 74 19.59 1.17 -26.74
C THR A 74 19.16 2.02 -27.92
N GLN A 75 19.82 3.18 -28.11
CA GLN A 75 19.57 4.09 -29.23
C GLN A 75 19.71 3.40 -30.60
N LYS A 76 20.57 2.40 -30.69
CA LYS A 76 20.78 1.60 -31.90
C LYS A 76 19.51 0.81 -32.29
N VAL A 77 18.79 0.29 -31.32
CA VAL A 77 17.54 -0.44 -31.52
C VAL A 77 16.41 0.53 -31.87
N ILE A 78 16.27 1.64 -31.12
CA ILE A 78 15.21 2.63 -31.34
C ILE A 78 15.31 3.29 -32.72
N LYS A 79 16.53 3.69 -33.15
CA LYS A 79 16.74 4.30 -34.47
C LYS A 79 16.38 3.40 -35.64
N LYS A 80 16.40 2.08 -35.45
CA LYS A 80 15.98 1.12 -36.50
C LYS A 80 14.46 1.05 -36.63
N ASN A 81 13.71 1.24 -35.54
CA ASN A 81 12.27 1.21 -35.53
C ASN A 81 11.73 1.94 -34.29
N GLU A 82 11.20 3.14 -34.48
CA GLU A 82 10.64 3.98 -33.41
C GLU A 82 9.44 3.33 -32.69
N MET A 83 8.64 2.55 -33.41
CA MET A 83 7.50 1.82 -32.83
C MET A 83 7.91 0.91 -31.66
N ILE A 84 9.16 0.42 -31.66
CA ILE A 84 9.65 -0.45 -30.55
C ILE A 84 9.64 0.30 -29.23
N PHE A 85 10.02 1.57 -29.24
CA PHE A 85 9.99 2.40 -28.03
C PHE A 85 8.59 2.58 -27.49
N ASP A 86 7.61 2.83 -28.36
CA ASP A 86 6.21 3.01 -27.97
C ASP A 86 5.63 1.73 -27.36
N ILE A 87 5.89 0.58 -28.01
CA ILE A 87 5.46 -0.73 -27.48
C ILE A 87 6.04 -0.98 -26.09
N LEU A 88 7.35 -0.79 -25.93
CA LEU A 88 8.01 -1.01 -24.62
C LEU A 88 7.54 -0.01 -23.57
N ASN A 89 7.27 1.24 -23.93
CA ASN A 89 6.78 2.25 -23.02
C ASN A 89 5.33 2.01 -22.58
N LEU A 90 4.49 1.57 -23.52
CA LEU A 90 3.10 1.15 -23.19
C LEU A 90 3.12 -0.02 -22.20
N GLU A 91 3.94 -1.02 -22.47
CA GLU A 91 4.07 -2.17 -21.58
C GLU A 91 4.67 -1.78 -20.21
N ALA A 92 5.66 -0.88 -20.18
CA ALA A 92 6.21 -0.37 -18.93
C ALA A 92 5.13 0.28 -18.04
N LYS A 93 4.22 1.06 -18.64
CA LYS A 93 3.07 1.66 -17.93
C LYS A 93 2.11 0.58 -17.43
N ARG A 94 1.86 -0.46 -18.22
CA ARG A 94 1.01 -1.59 -17.84
C ARG A 94 1.58 -2.35 -16.64
N VAL A 95 2.88 -2.65 -16.69
CA VAL A 95 3.62 -3.29 -15.59
C VAL A 95 3.61 -2.42 -14.33
N GLN A 96 3.84 -1.12 -14.47
CA GLN A 96 3.80 -0.19 -13.33
C GLN A 96 2.43 -0.15 -12.67
N LYS A 97 1.35 -0.10 -13.45
CA LYS A 97 -0.02 -0.13 -12.94
C LYS A 97 -0.34 -1.42 -12.18
N LEU A 98 0.13 -2.58 -12.69
CA LEU A 98 -0.02 -3.84 -11.97
C LEU A 98 0.74 -3.81 -10.65
N GLN A 99 1.99 -3.34 -10.65
CA GLN A 99 2.81 -3.25 -9.45
C GLN A 99 2.15 -2.40 -8.36
N GLN A 100 1.58 -1.25 -8.73
CA GLN A 100 0.82 -0.42 -7.81
C GLN A 100 -0.40 -1.15 -7.22
N ARG A 101 -1.15 -1.88 -8.07
CA ARG A 101 -2.29 -2.69 -7.60
C ARG A 101 -1.87 -3.80 -6.65
N MET A 102 -0.77 -4.49 -6.93
CA MET A 102 -0.25 -5.53 -6.06
C MET A 102 0.16 -4.99 -4.69
N LYS A 103 0.82 -3.82 -4.66
CA LYS A 103 1.16 -3.13 -3.41
C LYS A 103 -0.09 -2.71 -2.61
N SER A 104 -1.08 -2.14 -3.29
CA SER A 104 -2.34 -1.75 -2.64
C SER A 104 -3.07 -2.96 -2.05
N LEU A 105 -3.08 -4.09 -2.76
CA LEU A 105 -3.68 -5.32 -2.26
C LEU A 105 -2.91 -5.88 -1.05
N ASP A 106 -1.57 -5.89 -1.11
CA ASP A 106 -0.74 -6.35 0.02
C ASP A 106 -0.97 -5.47 1.26
N LEU A 107 -1.02 -4.15 1.07
CA LEU A 107 -1.32 -3.21 2.14
C LEU A 107 -2.71 -3.47 2.74
N ALA A 108 -3.74 -3.66 1.92
CA ALA A 108 -5.10 -3.93 2.38
C ALA A 108 -5.17 -5.23 3.21
N ILE A 109 -4.51 -6.30 2.76
CA ILE A 109 -4.46 -7.59 3.48
C ILE A 109 -3.77 -7.42 4.85
N ARG A 110 -2.64 -6.70 4.88
CA ARG A 110 -1.91 -6.44 6.14
C ARG A 110 -2.71 -5.57 7.09
N THR A 111 -3.39 -4.55 6.57
CA THR A 111 -4.26 -3.66 7.37
C THR A 111 -5.43 -4.45 7.96
N GLU A 112 -6.08 -5.30 7.18
CA GLU A 112 -7.16 -6.17 7.67
C GLU A 112 -6.67 -7.10 8.79
N ALA A 113 -5.51 -7.72 8.61
CA ALA A 113 -4.91 -8.59 9.63
C ALA A 113 -4.59 -7.82 10.92
N LEU A 114 -4.05 -6.59 10.78
CA LEU A 114 -3.75 -5.72 11.93
C LEU A 114 -5.02 -5.32 12.68
N ILE A 115 -6.07 -4.91 11.97
CA ILE A 115 -7.35 -4.55 12.59
C ILE A 115 -7.94 -5.74 13.36
N LYS A 116 -7.94 -6.94 12.79
CA LYS A 116 -8.42 -8.16 13.47
C LYS A 116 -7.63 -8.46 14.73
N LEU A 117 -6.30 -8.33 14.67
CA LEU A 117 -5.43 -8.54 15.82
C LEU A 117 -5.69 -7.49 16.90
N SER A 118 -5.74 -6.21 16.54
CA SER A 118 -6.01 -5.10 17.44
C SER A 118 -7.34 -5.26 18.15
N TYR A 119 -8.39 -5.62 17.42
CA TYR A 119 -9.70 -5.89 18.01
C TYR A 119 -9.66 -7.03 19.05
N SER A 120 -8.95 -8.12 18.73
CA SER A 120 -8.80 -9.24 19.66
C SER A 120 -8.05 -8.84 20.93
N VAL A 121 -6.98 -8.06 20.80
CA VAL A 121 -6.19 -7.56 21.94
C VAL A 121 -7.02 -6.61 22.81
N LEU A 122 -7.69 -5.62 22.19
CA LEU A 122 -8.54 -4.67 22.93
C LEU A 122 -9.69 -5.36 23.64
N SER A 123 -10.38 -6.29 22.98
CA SER A 123 -11.44 -7.06 23.61
C SER A 123 -10.95 -7.87 24.81
N SER A 124 -9.75 -8.45 24.73
CA SER A 124 -9.14 -9.18 25.83
C SER A 124 -8.72 -8.26 26.96
N TYR A 125 -8.19 -7.08 26.64
CA TYR A 125 -7.81 -6.04 27.60
C TYR A 125 -9.03 -5.55 28.41
N GLU A 126 -10.10 -5.15 27.72
CA GLU A 126 -11.35 -4.72 28.35
C GLU A 126 -11.95 -5.81 29.25
N LYS A 127 -11.92 -7.06 28.78
CA LYS A 127 -12.40 -8.19 29.58
C LYS A 127 -11.59 -8.38 30.85
N THR A 128 -10.27 -8.21 30.76
CA THR A 128 -9.37 -8.33 31.91
C THR A 128 -9.60 -7.19 32.90
N LYS A 129 -9.76 -5.94 32.44
CA LYS A 129 -10.14 -4.78 33.29
C LYS A 129 -11.43 -5.08 34.05
N ASN A 130 -12.46 -5.51 33.35
CA ASN A 130 -13.76 -5.81 33.95
C ASN A 130 -13.70 -6.92 35.00
N ILE A 131 -12.94 -8.01 34.74
CA ILE A 131 -12.76 -9.11 35.71
C ILE A 131 -12.05 -8.63 36.97
N ASN A 132 -11.04 -7.77 36.82
CA ASN A 132 -10.25 -7.27 37.94
C ASN A 132 -10.84 -6.03 38.60
N ALA A 133 -12.01 -5.54 38.15
CA ALA A 133 -12.60 -4.28 38.55
C ALA A 133 -11.60 -3.11 38.50
N SER A 134 -10.76 -3.10 37.45
CA SER A 134 -9.72 -2.11 37.23
C SER A 134 -10.15 -1.13 36.16
N ILE A 135 -9.74 0.11 36.29
CA ILE A 135 -9.95 1.20 35.32
C ILE A 135 -8.59 1.83 35.02
N ASP A 136 -8.39 2.28 33.79
CA ASP A 136 -7.22 3.05 33.41
C ASP A 136 -7.51 4.56 33.40
N TYR A 137 -6.50 5.37 33.06
CA TYR A 137 -6.66 6.83 33.05
C TYR A 137 -7.66 7.33 32.03
N ASP A 138 -7.73 6.67 30.87
CA ASP A 138 -8.70 7.03 29.83
C ASP A 138 -10.12 6.72 30.30
N ASP A 139 -10.35 5.58 30.97
CA ASP A 139 -11.65 5.26 31.57
C ASP A 139 -12.09 6.33 32.57
N LEU A 140 -11.15 6.85 33.39
CA LEU A 140 -11.43 7.92 34.35
C LEU A 140 -11.86 9.22 33.65
N ILE A 141 -11.15 9.59 32.58
CA ILE A 141 -11.45 10.78 31.79
C ILE A 141 -12.85 10.63 31.17
N PHE A 142 -13.12 9.52 30.46
CA PHE A 142 -14.43 9.28 29.84
C PHE A 142 -15.56 9.21 30.86
N ALA A 143 -15.38 8.51 31.96
CA ALA A 143 -16.42 8.43 33.00
C ALA A 143 -16.71 9.81 33.64
N THR A 144 -15.68 10.63 33.81
CA THR A 144 -15.82 12.00 34.32
C THR A 144 -16.57 12.87 33.31
N TYR A 145 -16.18 12.79 32.04
CA TYR A 145 -16.82 13.49 30.94
C TYR A 145 -18.32 13.12 30.84
N GLU A 146 -18.65 11.82 30.78
CA GLU A 146 -20.04 11.35 30.74
C GLU A 146 -20.83 11.81 31.97
N LEU A 147 -20.22 11.78 33.16
CA LEU A 147 -20.87 12.26 34.39
C LEU A 147 -21.22 13.75 34.29
N LEU A 148 -20.29 14.58 33.82
CA LEU A 148 -20.48 16.03 33.70
C LEU A 148 -21.48 16.41 32.58
N GLN A 149 -21.71 15.53 31.60
CA GLN A 149 -22.73 15.74 30.57
C GLN A 149 -24.17 15.49 31.07
N GLN A 150 -24.34 14.86 32.22
CA GLN A 150 -25.66 14.62 32.77
C GLN A 150 -26.29 15.93 33.27
N VAL A 151 -27.61 16.09 32.98
CA VAL A 151 -28.38 17.29 33.36
C VAL A 151 -28.30 17.52 34.87
N GLY A 152 -27.83 18.69 35.27
CA GLY A 152 -27.74 19.11 36.68
C GLY A 152 -26.45 18.67 37.40
N ILE A 153 -25.72 17.69 36.90
CA ILE A 153 -24.47 17.21 37.55
C ILE A 153 -23.38 18.26 37.48
N ALA A 154 -23.14 18.83 36.30
CA ALA A 154 -22.11 19.89 36.13
C ALA A 154 -22.41 21.07 37.07
N SER A 155 -23.66 21.51 37.15
CA SER A 155 -24.06 22.58 38.05
C SER A 155 -23.87 22.22 39.54
N TRP A 156 -24.12 20.96 39.91
CA TRP A 156 -23.90 20.48 41.29
C TRP A 156 -22.41 20.41 41.61
N VAL A 157 -21.58 19.91 40.68
CA VAL A 157 -20.10 19.86 40.84
C VAL A 157 -19.55 21.28 40.97
N LEU A 158 -19.96 22.20 40.10
CA LEU A 158 -19.60 23.62 40.18
C LEU A 158 -19.99 24.23 41.51
N PHE A 159 -21.23 23.99 41.97
CA PHE A 159 -21.69 24.45 43.29
C PHE A 159 -20.82 23.92 44.44
N LYS A 160 -20.36 22.68 44.37
CA LYS A 160 -19.43 22.09 45.35
C LYS A 160 -18.03 22.69 45.30
N LEU A 161 -17.58 23.10 44.09
CA LEU A 161 -16.27 23.71 43.86
C LEU A 161 -16.31 25.23 44.00
N ASP A 162 -17.52 25.86 43.97
CA ASP A 162 -17.77 27.32 43.87
C ASP A 162 -17.32 28.10 45.12
N GLY A 163 -16.76 27.44 46.09
CA GLY A 163 -16.19 28.12 47.25
C GLY A 163 -14.69 28.43 47.17
N GLY A 164 -14.03 28.20 46.01
CA GLY A 164 -12.58 28.23 46.09
C GLY A 164 -11.74 28.41 44.84
N ILE A 165 -12.31 28.62 43.64
CA ILE A 165 -11.51 28.83 42.44
C ILE A 165 -11.78 30.19 41.84
N ASP A 166 -10.99 31.19 42.20
CA ASP A 166 -11.08 32.53 41.60
C ASP A 166 -10.27 32.65 40.31
N HIS A 167 -9.22 31.85 40.16
CA HIS A 167 -8.33 31.87 39.01
C HIS A 167 -7.89 30.45 38.63
N LEU A 168 -7.89 30.13 37.34
CA LEU A 168 -7.38 28.89 36.78
C LEU A 168 -6.16 29.18 35.89
N LEU A 169 -5.02 28.66 36.24
CA LEU A 169 -3.81 28.69 35.41
C LEU A 169 -3.57 27.30 34.84
N ILE A 170 -3.56 27.20 33.53
CA ILE A 170 -3.28 25.93 32.83
C ILE A 170 -1.85 25.95 32.33
N ASP A 171 -1.04 25.04 32.85
CA ASP A 171 0.30 24.74 32.34
C ASP A 171 0.22 23.56 31.37
N GLU A 172 1.17 23.47 30.41
CA GLU A 172 1.26 22.39 29.42
C GLU A 172 -0.09 22.09 28.73
N ALA A 173 -0.76 23.16 28.26
CA ALA A 173 -2.10 23.07 27.65
C ALA A 173 -2.21 22.07 26.50
N GLN A 174 -1.09 21.73 25.84
CA GLN A 174 -1.04 20.73 24.78
C GLN A 174 -1.28 19.29 25.32
N ASP A 175 -1.09 19.06 26.63
CA ASP A 175 -1.27 17.75 27.26
C ASP A 175 -2.72 17.56 27.75
N THR A 176 -3.56 18.60 27.60
CA THR A 176 -5.00 18.48 27.92
C THR A 176 -5.70 17.62 26.87
N ASN A 177 -6.58 16.73 27.35
CA ASN A 177 -7.43 15.94 26.46
C ASN A 177 -8.43 16.88 25.74
N PRO A 178 -8.67 16.72 24.44
CA PRO A 178 -9.64 17.53 23.69
C PRO A 178 -11.10 17.30 24.11
N GLU A 179 -11.40 16.26 24.89
CA GLU A 179 -12.69 15.96 25.52
C GLU A 179 -12.71 16.51 26.93
#